data_f990e2eef64bab634574bb1c19562e10
#
_entry.id   f990e2eef64bab634574bb1c19562e10
#
_cell.length_a   1.000
_cell.length_b   1.000
_cell.length_c   1.000
_cell.angle_alpha   90.00
_cell.angle_beta   90.00
_cell.angle_gamma   90.00
#
_symmetry.space_group_name_H-M   'P 1'
#
loop_
_entity.id
_entity.type
_entity.pdbx_description
1 polymer ?
#
loop_
_entity_poly.entity_id
_entity_poly.type
_entity_poly.pdbx_seq_one_letter_code
_entity_poly.pdbx_strand_id
1 'polypeptide(L)'
;SLISDVDLSDATLAIRKVFNVAISASTDALTVAVTAGDNTTFLPFDEERYSLIRADGTIETLTDDKFTFTNGNGTLQISNIGTDLSVNQEATLIATLNKVKPTAKVKRKNNTNSLVVDKSKLSGSGIGRTTLNDGLTFGSYPFGTRVQDEKISLNVPDILNILGIFESTDTSDPSAPKMTLSSINTVDGGTTDLLLGEQVKGSTSGAIAVYTEQLTDSQISYIPLNESEFVEGESVSFINSNVQAIVNTIDVPSRNISADFTFNSGQSSTLFNHGFIVRKSNVDAPSKKIKIYFTNGFFESDDTGDITTVNSYADLDYKDDVQLINGLRNTDILDIRPRVSSYIVAESNRSPLEFLGRSLNASGNSASNILASDESITVDFSFYLGRIDKLYISKSGELTHVPGTPAEKPDPPVAVDDSLELATITLPPYLFDASQATMSFLKHKRYRMQDIRKLETRIKNLEYYSSLTLLETATANLFVPDEDGLNKFKSGFFVDNFTTFQPQESEIPVKNSIDTTNKELRPSHYTASIDLQVGPVEGETSIYTGAAPEGISIRKTGDVITLDYDEVEYLNQTFGTRSESVTPFLLNFWEGFVK
;
A
#
# COMPACT_ATOMS: atom_id res chain seq x y z
N SER A 1 -9.16 6.78 -11.58
CA SER A 1 -9.87 7.95 -11.00
C SER A 1 -9.68 7.93 -9.50
N LEU A 2 -9.43 9.10 -8.90
CA LEU A 2 -9.30 9.23 -7.45
C LEU A 2 -10.69 9.32 -6.84
N ILE A 3 -10.95 8.53 -5.79
CA ILE A 3 -12.25 8.50 -5.10
C ILE A 3 -12.38 9.76 -4.25
N SER A 4 -13.52 10.43 -4.35
CA SER A 4 -13.82 11.64 -3.55
C SER A 4 -14.72 11.34 -2.36
N ASP A 5 -15.60 10.35 -2.48
CA ASP A 5 -16.52 9.93 -1.43
C ASP A 5 -17.02 8.52 -1.72
N VAL A 6 -17.41 7.80 -0.65
CA VAL A 6 -17.95 6.44 -0.72
C VAL A 6 -19.32 6.42 -0.03
N ASP A 7 -20.35 6.05 -0.77
CA ASP A 7 -21.70 5.88 -0.21
C ASP A 7 -21.86 4.45 0.33
N LEU A 8 -21.99 4.37 1.64
CA LEU A 8 -22.14 3.11 2.34
C LEU A 8 -23.61 2.72 2.59
N SER A 9 -24.56 3.57 2.22
CA SER A 9 -26.00 3.37 2.55
C SER A 9 -26.60 2.12 1.89
N ASP A 10 -26.14 1.80 0.67
CA ASP A 10 -26.57 0.62 -0.08
C ASP A 10 -25.41 -0.38 -0.31
N ALA A 11 -24.27 -0.16 0.34
CA ALA A 11 -23.12 -1.03 0.23
C ALA A 11 -23.36 -2.40 0.88
N THR A 12 -22.79 -3.43 0.26
CA THR A 12 -22.78 -4.79 0.79
C THR A 12 -21.38 -5.38 0.73
N LEU A 13 -20.99 -6.05 1.82
CA LEU A 13 -19.70 -6.73 1.94
C LEU A 13 -19.94 -8.20 2.27
N ALA A 14 -19.26 -9.09 1.58
CA ALA A 14 -19.14 -10.48 2.02
C ALA A 14 -17.93 -10.59 2.94
N ILE A 15 -18.16 -10.95 4.19
CA ILE A 15 -17.12 -11.03 5.23
C ILE A 15 -16.97 -12.45 5.74
N ARG A 16 -15.75 -12.80 6.11
CA ARG A 16 -15.45 -14.08 6.75
C ARG A 16 -15.27 -13.88 8.25
N LYS A 17 -16.05 -14.58 9.06
CA LYS A 17 -16.03 -14.48 10.52
C LYS A 17 -15.78 -15.83 11.16
N VAL A 18 -15.02 -15.82 12.24
CA VAL A 18 -14.67 -17.00 13.03
C VAL A 18 -15.55 -17.03 14.29
N PHE A 19 -16.19 -18.16 14.53
CA PHE A 19 -17.00 -18.39 15.72
C PHE A 19 -16.43 -19.57 16.51
N ASN A 20 -16.19 -19.37 17.79
CA ASN A 20 -15.90 -20.46 18.70
C ASN A 20 -17.25 -21.03 19.16
N VAL A 21 -17.47 -22.29 18.89
CA VAL A 21 -18.77 -22.96 19.06
C VAL A 21 -18.59 -24.26 19.85
N ALA A 22 -19.64 -24.66 20.54
CA ALA A 22 -19.71 -25.98 21.14
C ALA A 22 -20.71 -26.84 20.36
N ILE A 23 -20.31 -28.02 19.96
CA ILE A 23 -21.18 -29.02 19.36
C ILE A 23 -21.88 -29.75 20.53
N SER A 24 -23.20 -29.71 20.54
CA SER A 24 -23.97 -30.33 21.60
C SER A 24 -23.99 -31.85 21.50
N ALA A 25 -23.57 -32.52 22.55
CA ALA A 25 -23.62 -33.97 22.64
C ALA A 25 -25.04 -34.56 22.57
N SER A 26 -26.05 -33.81 23.02
CA SER A 26 -27.44 -34.31 23.04
C SER A 26 -28.15 -34.23 21.69
N THR A 27 -27.74 -33.32 20.82
CA THR A 27 -28.43 -33.03 19.54
C THR A 27 -27.55 -33.25 18.32
N ASP A 28 -26.27 -33.55 18.50
CA ASP A 28 -25.26 -33.62 17.41
C ASP A 28 -25.33 -32.41 16.49
N ALA A 29 -25.44 -31.23 17.09
CA ALA A 29 -25.64 -29.98 16.37
C ALA A 29 -24.95 -28.81 17.07
N LEU A 30 -24.64 -27.78 16.30
CA LEU A 30 -24.24 -26.48 16.81
C LEU A 30 -25.23 -25.42 16.33
N THR A 31 -25.32 -24.33 17.07
CA THR A 31 -26.15 -23.17 16.69
C THR A 31 -25.35 -21.90 16.91
N VAL A 32 -25.32 -21.04 15.91
CA VAL A 32 -24.64 -19.73 15.94
C VAL A 32 -25.60 -18.66 15.46
N ALA A 33 -25.63 -17.55 16.16
CA ALA A 33 -26.39 -16.37 15.77
C ALA A 33 -25.45 -15.18 15.55
N VAL A 34 -25.79 -14.33 14.58
CA VAL A 34 -25.14 -13.03 14.42
C VAL A 34 -25.59 -12.09 15.54
N THR A 35 -24.73 -11.11 15.85
CA THR A 35 -25.08 -10.09 16.85
C THR A 35 -26.23 -9.22 16.34
N ALA A 36 -27.25 -9.04 17.15
CA ALA A 36 -28.39 -8.19 16.81
C ALA A 36 -27.92 -6.75 16.57
N GLY A 37 -28.35 -6.16 15.45
CA GLY A 37 -27.96 -4.80 15.06
C GLY A 37 -26.68 -4.71 14.23
N ASP A 38 -25.96 -5.81 14.02
CA ASP A 38 -24.71 -5.84 13.23
C ASP A 38 -24.97 -5.85 11.69
N ASN A 39 -26.23 -5.84 11.27
CA ASN A 39 -26.64 -5.88 9.85
C ASN A 39 -25.96 -7.00 9.05
N THR A 40 -25.69 -8.14 9.70
CA THR A 40 -25.08 -9.31 9.09
C THR A 40 -26.06 -10.46 8.99
N THR A 41 -25.96 -11.24 7.94
CA THR A 41 -26.73 -12.46 7.73
C THR A 41 -25.82 -13.56 7.18
N PHE A 42 -26.09 -14.82 7.52
CA PHE A 42 -25.37 -15.94 6.93
C PHE A 42 -25.73 -16.08 5.45
N LEU A 43 -24.73 -16.30 4.61
CA LEU A 43 -24.96 -16.65 3.20
C LEU A 43 -25.43 -18.10 3.06
N PRO A 44 -26.18 -18.46 2.00
CA PRO A 44 -26.52 -19.86 1.72
C PRO A 44 -25.28 -20.75 1.68
N PHE A 45 -25.47 -22.04 1.98
CA PHE A 45 -24.37 -23.00 1.99
C PHE A 45 -23.67 -23.06 0.63
N ASP A 46 -22.38 -23.11 0.73
CA ASP A 46 -21.43 -23.41 -0.34
C ASP A 46 -20.18 -23.98 0.33
N GLU A 47 -19.49 -24.90 -0.35
CA GLU A 47 -18.31 -25.57 0.23
C GLU A 47 -17.19 -24.60 0.60
N GLU A 48 -17.06 -23.50 -0.12
CA GLU A 48 -16.05 -22.47 0.12
C GLU A 48 -16.43 -21.45 1.20
N ARG A 49 -17.72 -21.36 1.53
CA ARG A 49 -18.26 -20.39 2.50
C ARG A 49 -18.15 -20.84 3.94
N TYR A 50 -18.09 -22.14 4.17
CA TYR A 50 -18.16 -22.70 5.52
C TYR A 50 -17.07 -23.72 5.76
N SER A 51 -16.43 -23.62 6.94
CA SER A 51 -15.46 -24.62 7.40
C SER A 51 -15.61 -24.83 8.90
N LEU A 52 -15.76 -26.06 9.33
CA LEU A 52 -15.85 -26.43 10.72
C LEU A 52 -14.60 -27.21 11.12
N ILE A 53 -13.84 -26.64 12.05
CA ILE A 53 -12.58 -27.20 12.56
C ILE A 53 -12.81 -27.69 13.98
N ARG A 54 -12.58 -28.96 14.25
CA ARG A 54 -12.67 -29.55 15.57
C ARG A 54 -11.47 -29.15 16.44
N ALA A 55 -11.57 -29.35 17.74
CA ALA A 55 -10.50 -29.01 18.68
C ALA A 55 -9.18 -29.76 18.41
N ASP A 56 -9.24 -30.93 17.78
CA ASP A 56 -8.07 -31.72 17.36
C ASP A 56 -7.44 -31.23 16.04
N GLY A 57 -8.02 -30.19 15.42
CA GLY A 57 -7.58 -29.64 14.14
C GLY A 57 -8.14 -30.33 12.90
N THR A 58 -8.98 -31.35 13.06
CA THR A 58 -9.66 -31.99 11.93
C THR A 58 -10.73 -31.10 11.34
N ILE A 59 -10.84 -31.09 10.00
CA ILE A 59 -11.86 -30.33 9.27
C ILE A 59 -13.05 -31.27 8.97
N GLU A 60 -14.25 -30.84 9.37
CA GLU A 60 -15.47 -31.59 9.16
C GLU A 60 -15.98 -31.40 7.74
N THR A 61 -16.44 -32.48 7.10
CA THR A 61 -17.10 -32.41 5.80
C THR A 61 -18.52 -31.90 5.96
N LEU A 62 -18.81 -30.75 5.40
CA LEU A 62 -20.12 -30.09 5.44
C LEU A 62 -20.86 -30.31 4.12
N THR A 63 -22.17 -30.50 4.21
CA THR A 63 -23.07 -30.66 3.07
C THR A 63 -24.33 -29.82 3.31
N ASP A 64 -25.01 -29.42 2.25
CA ASP A 64 -26.15 -28.49 2.32
C ASP A 64 -27.30 -29.01 3.24
N ASP A 65 -27.53 -30.30 3.25
CA ASP A 65 -28.57 -30.93 4.09
C ASP A 65 -28.33 -30.80 5.61
N LYS A 66 -27.12 -30.50 6.03
CA LYS A 66 -26.78 -30.25 7.44
C LYS A 66 -27.13 -28.84 7.90
N PHE A 67 -27.36 -27.90 6.98
CA PHE A 67 -27.58 -26.49 7.29
C PHE A 67 -29.05 -26.11 7.43
N THR A 68 -29.36 -25.38 8.49
CA THR A 68 -30.66 -24.78 8.68
C THR A 68 -30.51 -23.31 9.07
N PHE A 69 -31.07 -22.43 8.24
CA PHE A 69 -31.06 -20.98 8.45
C PHE A 69 -32.39 -20.51 8.98
N THR A 70 -32.37 -19.71 10.06
CA THR A 70 -33.57 -19.16 10.70
C THR A 70 -33.40 -17.66 10.98
N ASN A 71 -34.47 -17.01 11.41
CA ASN A 71 -34.47 -15.57 11.74
C ASN A 71 -33.96 -14.67 10.60
N GLY A 72 -34.41 -14.93 9.35
CA GLY A 72 -33.95 -14.16 8.19
C GLY A 72 -32.44 -14.34 7.92
N ASN A 73 -31.94 -15.57 8.08
CA ASN A 73 -30.53 -15.94 8.00
C ASN A 73 -29.63 -15.30 9.08
N GLY A 74 -30.21 -14.81 10.17
CA GLY A 74 -29.45 -14.31 11.31
C GLY A 74 -29.02 -15.41 12.28
N THR A 75 -29.56 -16.63 12.15
CA THR A 75 -29.17 -17.78 12.96
C THR A 75 -28.93 -18.99 12.07
N LEU A 76 -27.80 -19.62 12.26
CA LEU A 76 -27.36 -20.84 11.59
C LEU A 76 -27.34 -21.99 12.57
N GLN A 77 -27.93 -23.11 12.19
CA GLN A 77 -27.80 -24.39 12.85
C GLN A 77 -27.14 -25.40 11.89
N ILE A 78 -26.12 -26.10 12.35
CA ILE A 78 -25.50 -27.23 11.63
C ILE A 78 -25.78 -28.48 12.45
N SER A 79 -26.36 -29.51 11.85
CA SER A 79 -26.76 -30.75 12.47
C SER A 79 -26.11 -31.96 11.81
N ASN A 80 -26.20 -33.13 12.46
CA ASN A 80 -25.64 -34.38 11.98
C ASN A 80 -24.11 -34.29 11.71
N ILE A 81 -23.40 -33.71 12.67
CA ILE A 81 -21.96 -33.47 12.57
C ILE A 81 -21.15 -34.75 12.84
N GLY A 82 -21.76 -35.74 13.50
CA GLY A 82 -21.10 -37.00 13.81
C GLY A 82 -20.20 -36.91 15.03
N THR A 83 -20.65 -36.19 16.08
CA THR A 83 -19.92 -36.07 17.34
C THR A 83 -20.10 -37.27 18.26
N ASP A 84 -19.19 -37.46 19.21
CA ASP A 84 -19.40 -38.29 20.34
C ASP A 84 -20.50 -37.69 21.22
N LEU A 85 -21.65 -38.39 21.32
CA LEU A 85 -22.82 -37.95 22.06
C LEU A 85 -22.68 -38.01 23.60
N SER A 86 -21.50 -38.35 24.09
CA SER A 86 -21.24 -38.41 25.56
C SER A 86 -20.87 -37.06 26.17
N VAL A 87 -20.21 -36.17 25.42
CA VAL A 87 -19.71 -34.87 25.89
C VAL A 87 -19.81 -33.81 24.78
N ASN A 88 -20.06 -32.57 25.20
CA ASN A 88 -19.97 -31.44 24.27
C ASN A 88 -18.53 -31.27 23.76
N GLN A 89 -18.38 -30.95 22.50
CA GLN A 89 -17.08 -30.78 21.86
C GLN A 89 -16.91 -29.34 21.39
N GLU A 90 -15.78 -28.75 21.73
CA GLU A 90 -15.39 -27.43 21.22
C GLU A 90 -15.00 -27.53 19.76
N ALA A 91 -15.40 -26.54 18.98
CA ALA A 91 -15.04 -26.42 17.57
C ALA A 91 -14.96 -24.95 17.15
N THR A 92 -14.30 -24.71 16.03
CA THR A 92 -14.23 -23.38 15.39
C THR A 92 -14.95 -23.42 14.07
N LEU A 93 -16.00 -22.62 13.95
CA LEU A 93 -16.73 -22.42 12.70
C LEU A 93 -16.23 -21.15 12.00
N ILE A 94 -15.75 -21.30 10.79
CA ILE A 94 -15.48 -20.20 9.88
C ILE A 94 -16.68 -20.09 8.94
N ALA A 95 -17.34 -18.94 8.93
CA ALA A 95 -18.53 -18.71 8.13
C ALA A 95 -18.44 -17.43 7.33
N THR A 96 -19.01 -17.44 6.13
CA THR A 96 -19.15 -16.26 5.29
C THR A 96 -20.53 -15.63 5.51
N LEU A 97 -20.51 -14.32 5.79
CA LEU A 97 -21.69 -13.53 6.08
C LEU A 97 -21.83 -12.39 5.06
N ASN A 98 -23.05 -12.01 4.77
CA ASN A 98 -23.36 -10.79 4.07
C ASN A 98 -23.53 -9.65 5.09
N LYS A 99 -22.74 -8.62 5.00
CA LYS A 99 -22.83 -7.39 5.79
C LYS A 99 -23.46 -6.30 4.93
N VAL A 100 -24.61 -5.82 5.33
CA VAL A 100 -25.33 -4.74 4.66
C VAL A 100 -25.10 -3.44 5.42
N LYS A 101 -24.91 -2.33 4.69
CA LYS A 101 -24.65 -1.01 5.25
C LYS A 101 -23.44 -1.02 6.19
N PRO A 102 -22.26 -1.36 5.68
CA PRO A 102 -21.04 -1.30 6.47
C PRO A 102 -20.78 0.13 6.94
N THR A 103 -20.08 0.26 8.04
CA THR A 103 -19.71 1.56 8.60
C THR A 103 -18.23 1.86 8.39
N ALA A 104 -17.90 3.13 8.20
CA ALA A 104 -16.51 3.55 8.09
C ALA A 104 -15.84 3.62 9.46
N LYS A 105 -14.59 3.20 9.53
CA LYS A 105 -13.72 3.42 10.68
C LYS A 105 -13.17 4.83 10.69
N VAL A 106 -12.85 5.36 11.87
CA VAL A 106 -12.17 6.64 12.03
C VAL A 106 -10.71 6.38 12.39
N LYS A 107 -9.81 6.75 11.49
CA LYS A 107 -8.39 6.60 11.68
C LYS A 107 -7.83 7.76 12.50
N ARG A 108 -7.10 7.42 13.54
CA ARG A 108 -6.42 8.36 14.41
C ARG A 108 -4.92 8.25 14.25
N LYS A 109 -4.19 9.28 14.64
CA LYS A 109 -2.73 9.31 14.64
C LYS A 109 -2.20 9.31 16.06
N ASN A 110 -1.28 8.41 16.32
CA ASN A 110 -0.41 8.49 17.49
C ASN A 110 0.87 9.24 17.09
N ASN A 111 1.03 10.43 17.62
CA ASN A 111 2.14 11.32 17.25
C ASN A 111 3.49 10.84 17.79
N THR A 112 3.49 10.09 18.89
CA THR A 112 4.71 9.54 19.48
C THR A 112 4.44 8.16 20.06
N ASN A 113 4.87 7.14 19.37
CA ASN A 113 4.89 5.77 19.88
C ASN A 113 6.33 5.28 19.95
N SER A 114 6.61 4.31 20.78
CA SER A 114 7.95 3.78 20.90
C SER A 114 7.97 2.27 21.14
N LEU A 115 9.02 1.63 20.63
CA LEU A 115 9.31 0.23 20.86
C LEU A 115 10.73 0.09 21.40
N VAL A 116 10.87 -0.59 22.53
CA VAL A 116 12.17 -1.03 23.05
C VAL A 116 12.46 -2.42 22.54
N VAL A 117 13.60 -2.59 21.88
CA VAL A 117 14.12 -3.89 21.44
C VAL A 117 15.28 -4.25 22.36
N ASP A 118 15.06 -5.23 23.20
CA ASP A 118 15.99 -5.69 24.24
C ASP A 118 16.36 -7.17 24.08
N LYS A 119 15.88 -7.83 23.02
CA LYS A 119 16.13 -9.25 22.78
C LYS A 119 17.42 -9.48 22.01
N SER A 120 18.11 -10.58 22.33
CA SER A 120 19.38 -10.96 21.72
C SER A 120 19.39 -12.45 21.36
N LYS A 121 20.06 -12.77 20.25
CA LYS A 121 20.41 -14.15 19.89
C LYS A 121 21.77 -14.58 20.45
N LEU A 122 22.51 -13.68 21.05
CA LEU A 122 23.87 -13.92 21.58
C LEU A 122 23.83 -14.21 23.06
N SER A 123 24.35 -15.36 23.49
CA SER A 123 24.32 -15.84 24.87
C SER A 123 25.46 -15.31 25.75
N GLY A 124 26.00 -14.15 25.47
CA GLY A 124 27.14 -13.61 26.20
C GLY A 124 28.46 -13.76 25.44
N SER A 125 29.48 -13.04 25.86
CA SER A 125 30.79 -13.03 25.22
C SER A 125 31.82 -13.72 26.09
N GLY A 126 32.68 -14.51 25.46
CA GLY A 126 33.94 -14.95 25.99
C GLY A 126 33.99 -16.40 26.47
N ILE A 127 35.22 -16.84 26.77
CA ILE A 127 35.57 -18.14 27.34
C ILE A 127 35.02 -18.18 28.77
N GLY A 128 33.98 -18.95 28.99
CA GLY A 128 33.29 -19.03 30.27
C GLY A 128 31.85 -18.51 30.25
N ARG A 129 31.37 -17.94 29.16
CA ARG A 129 29.96 -17.49 28.93
C ARG A 129 29.39 -16.66 30.08
N THR A 130 30.14 -15.71 30.55
CA THR A 130 29.60 -14.67 31.42
C THR A 130 28.62 -13.84 30.58
N THR A 131 27.45 -13.57 31.13
CA THR A 131 26.47 -12.66 30.53
C THR A 131 27.16 -11.36 30.13
N LEU A 132 27.00 -10.94 28.85
CA LEU A 132 27.40 -9.61 28.45
C LEU A 132 26.65 -8.61 29.33
N ASN A 133 27.36 -7.65 29.86
CA ASN A 133 26.75 -6.53 30.60
C ASN A 133 26.23 -5.48 29.60
N ASP A 134 25.33 -5.93 28.72
CA ASP A 134 24.74 -5.13 27.64
C ASP A 134 23.27 -4.80 27.88
N GLY A 135 22.68 -5.36 28.96
CA GLY A 135 21.27 -5.18 29.30
C GLY A 135 20.31 -6.00 28.43
N LEU A 136 20.80 -6.80 27.49
CA LEU A 136 19.97 -7.58 26.58
C LEU A 136 19.51 -8.92 27.21
N THR A 137 18.32 -9.35 26.81
CA THR A 137 17.76 -10.64 27.23
C THR A 137 18.02 -11.68 26.15
N PHE A 138 18.77 -12.73 26.51
CA PHE A 138 19.04 -13.86 25.64
C PHE A 138 17.92 -14.91 25.70
N GLY A 139 17.56 -15.46 24.53
CA GLY A 139 16.56 -16.53 24.43
C GLY A 139 16.31 -16.95 22.97
N SER A 140 15.38 -17.89 22.80
CA SER A 140 14.91 -18.38 21.49
C SER A 140 13.89 -17.43 20.86
N TYR A 141 14.22 -16.16 20.76
CA TYR A 141 13.34 -15.16 20.17
C TYR A 141 13.32 -15.27 18.65
N PRO A 142 12.15 -15.02 18.01
CA PRO A 142 12.03 -15.11 16.56
C PRO A 142 12.82 -14.02 15.84
N PHE A 143 13.14 -14.27 14.58
CA PHE A 143 13.77 -13.27 13.70
C PHE A 143 12.88 -12.03 13.56
N GLY A 144 13.50 -10.87 13.53
CA GLY A 144 12.81 -9.58 13.46
C GLY A 144 12.46 -8.97 14.82
N THR A 145 12.84 -9.61 15.95
CA THR A 145 12.57 -9.09 17.30
C THR A 145 13.85 -8.84 18.12
N ARG A 146 15.01 -9.10 17.55
CA ARG A 146 16.32 -9.04 18.23
C ARG A 146 17.14 -7.86 17.67
N VAL A 147 17.97 -7.25 18.52
CA VAL A 147 18.80 -6.09 18.13
C VAL A 147 19.81 -6.41 17.02
N GLN A 148 20.27 -7.67 16.89
CA GLN A 148 21.23 -8.07 15.87
C GLN A 148 20.59 -8.40 14.52
N ASP A 149 19.28 -8.47 14.44
CA ASP A 149 18.61 -8.82 13.20
C ASP A 149 18.82 -7.72 12.15
N GLU A 150 18.91 -8.11 10.91
CA GLU A 150 19.01 -7.17 9.79
C GLU A 150 17.69 -6.39 9.62
N LYS A 151 16.58 -7.10 9.80
CA LYS A 151 15.23 -6.51 9.76
C LYS A 151 14.61 -6.62 11.15
N ILE A 152 14.15 -5.51 11.68
CA ILE A 152 13.51 -5.43 13.00
C ILE A 152 12.08 -4.92 12.80
N SER A 153 11.11 -5.75 13.22
CA SER A 153 9.70 -5.38 13.19
C SER A 153 9.37 -4.37 14.27
N LEU A 154 8.50 -3.41 13.93
CA LEU A 154 7.95 -2.45 14.90
C LEU A 154 6.74 -3.01 15.65
N ASN A 155 6.31 -4.24 15.32
CA ASN A 155 5.27 -5.00 15.99
C ASN A 155 3.85 -4.40 15.94
N VAL A 156 3.68 -3.28 15.29
CA VAL A 156 2.38 -2.64 15.05
C VAL A 156 2.22 -2.35 13.56
N PRO A 157 1.01 -2.43 13.04
CA PRO A 157 0.72 -2.06 11.66
C PRO A 157 0.57 -0.54 11.53
N ASP A 158 0.56 -0.09 10.28
CA ASP A 158 0.21 1.27 9.91
C ASP A 158 1.17 2.34 10.47
N ILE A 159 2.45 2.04 10.38
CA ILE A 159 3.50 2.98 10.72
C ILE A 159 3.58 4.06 9.64
N LEU A 160 3.47 5.31 10.05
CA LEU A 160 3.51 6.46 9.15
C LEU A 160 4.95 6.93 8.93
N ASN A 161 5.69 7.13 10.02
CA ASN A 161 7.05 7.64 9.94
C ASN A 161 7.90 7.19 11.14
N ILE A 162 9.22 7.13 10.95
CA ILE A 162 10.20 6.95 12.04
C ILE A 162 10.68 8.32 12.47
N LEU A 163 10.57 8.60 13.76
CA LEU A 163 11.05 9.85 14.36
C LEU A 163 12.54 9.74 14.73
N GLY A 164 12.94 8.63 15.34
CA GLY A 164 14.33 8.40 15.73
C GLY A 164 14.60 7.02 16.28
N ILE A 165 15.86 6.59 16.19
CA ILE A 165 16.34 5.29 16.70
C ILE A 165 17.54 5.57 17.60
N PHE A 166 17.45 5.16 18.86
CA PHE A 166 18.47 5.42 19.88
C PHE A 166 19.00 4.10 20.46
N GLU A 167 20.31 3.98 20.55
CA GLU A 167 21.00 2.87 21.22
C GLU A 167 21.46 3.32 22.61
N SER A 168 21.27 2.48 23.61
CA SER A 168 21.75 2.73 24.97
C SER A 168 23.28 2.85 25.02
N THR A 169 23.77 3.70 25.88
CA THR A 169 25.21 3.76 26.20
C THR A 169 25.61 2.81 27.33
N ASP A 170 24.64 2.33 28.11
CA ASP A 170 24.83 1.42 29.24
C ASP A 170 23.87 0.20 29.16
N THR A 171 23.35 -0.29 30.27
CA THR A 171 22.40 -1.41 30.36
C THR A 171 20.95 -0.99 30.53
N SER A 172 20.70 0.31 30.69
CA SER A 172 19.37 0.88 30.86
C SER A 172 18.61 0.97 29.53
N ASP A 173 17.34 1.24 29.59
CA ASP A 173 16.56 1.49 28.39
C ASP A 173 16.99 2.82 27.75
N PRO A 174 17.22 2.83 26.44
CA PRO A 174 17.62 4.05 25.75
C PRO A 174 16.48 5.07 25.75
N SER A 175 16.83 6.35 25.75
CA SER A 175 15.87 7.45 25.65
C SER A 175 16.35 8.49 24.64
N ALA A 176 15.40 9.21 24.07
CA ALA A 176 15.70 10.38 23.26
C ALA A 176 16.37 11.49 24.09
N PRO A 177 17.04 12.45 23.46
CA PRO A 177 17.56 13.63 24.13
C PRO A 177 16.51 14.35 24.98
N LYS A 178 16.94 14.93 26.06
CA LYS A 178 16.11 15.65 27.04
C LYS A 178 16.58 17.08 27.17
N MET A 179 15.66 17.98 27.40
CA MET A 179 15.98 19.37 27.80
C MET A 179 15.15 19.79 29.00
N THR A 180 15.75 20.56 29.86
CA THR A 180 15.04 21.23 30.97
C THR A 180 14.70 22.65 30.55
N LEU A 181 13.45 22.99 30.69
CA LEU A 181 12.90 24.30 30.30
C LEU A 181 12.68 25.18 31.51
N SER A 182 12.85 26.47 31.32
CA SER A 182 12.51 27.51 32.29
C SER A 182 11.73 28.63 31.61
N SER A 183 11.09 29.49 32.39
CA SER A 183 10.32 30.64 31.87
C SER A 183 9.30 30.24 30.80
N ILE A 184 8.55 29.19 31.09
CA ILE A 184 7.52 28.65 30.16
C ILE A 184 6.36 29.64 30.13
N ASN A 185 6.10 30.25 28.98
CA ASN A 185 5.06 31.26 28.79
C ASN A 185 4.31 31.00 27.48
N THR A 186 3.08 31.46 27.42
CA THR A 186 2.30 31.48 26.18
C THR A 186 2.35 32.87 25.54
N VAL A 187 2.42 32.90 24.21
CA VAL A 187 2.44 34.18 23.48
C VAL A 187 1.09 34.88 23.56
N ASP A 188 0.00 34.13 23.63
CA ASP A 188 -1.38 34.64 23.54
C ASP A 188 -2.15 34.59 24.90
N GLY A 189 -1.48 34.27 26.01
CA GLY A 189 -2.13 34.18 27.33
C GLY A 189 -3.01 32.94 27.52
N GLY A 190 -2.80 31.90 26.72
CA GLY A 190 -3.45 30.60 26.82
C GLY A 190 -2.85 29.70 27.91
N THR A 191 -3.10 28.38 27.80
CA THR A 191 -2.47 27.38 28.67
C THR A 191 -1.02 27.11 28.25
N THR A 192 -0.19 26.69 29.20
CA THR A 192 1.20 26.28 28.94
C THR A 192 1.33 24.81 28.60
N ASP A 193 0.22 24.16 28.23
CA ASP A 193 0.19 22.74 27.88
C ASP A 193 0.83 22.51 26.49
N LEU A 194 1.80 21.63 26.46
CA LEU A 194 2.50 21.23 25.22
C LEU A 194 1.75 20.12 24.53
N LEU A 195 1.72 20.17 23.19
CA LEU A 195 1.06 19.16 22.38
C LEU A 195 2.07 18.09 21.92
N LEU A 196 1.83 16.84 22.30
CA LEU A 196 2.68 15.72 21.89
C LEU A 196 2.81 15.63 20.37
N GLY A 197 4.03 15.54 19.89
CA GLY A 197 4.34 15.47 18.46
C GLY A 197 4.49 16.83 17.79
N GLU A 198 4.32 17.95 18.51
CA GLU A 198 4.56 19.27 17.93
C GLU A 198 6.06 19.56 17.72
N GLN A 199 6.32 20.46 16.79
CA GLN A 199 7.68 20.90 16.52
C GLN A 199 8.09 22.01 17.51
N VAL A 200 9.31 21.87 18.00
CA VAL A 200 10.01 22.87 18.79
C VAL A 200 11.19 23.42 17.99
N LYS A 201 11.33 24.75 17.99
CA LYS A 201 12.37 25.44 17.21
C LYS A 201 13.20 26.35 18.11
N GLY A 202 14.53 26.23 18.03
CA GLY A 202 15.48 27.10 18.66
C GLY A 202 15.63 28.44 17.92
N SER A 203 15.63 29.53 18.66
CA SER A 203 15.70 30.90 18.10
C SER A 203 17.10 31.27 17.61
N THR A 204 18.14 30.73 18.22
CA THR A 204 19.54 31.05 17.93
C THR A 204 20.23 29.96 17.15
N SER A 205 20.06 28.73 17.55
CA SER A 205 20.66 27.55 16.92
C SER A 205 20.02 27.17 15.57
N GLY A 206 18.74 27.55 15.37
CA GLY A 206 17.95 27.05 14.27
C GLY A 206 17.64 25.55 14.35
N ALA A 207 17.88 24.94 15.51
CA ALA A 207 17.53 23.55 15.77
C ALA A 207 16.02 23.35 15.69
N ILE A 208 15.61 22.25 15.06
CA ILE A 208 14.21 21.85 14.95
C ILE A 208 14.11 20.41 15.46
N ALA A 209 13.16 20.17 16.37
CA ALA A 209 12.91 18.86 16.92
C ALA A 209 11.42 18.61 17.10
N VAL A 210 11.05 17.35 17.31
CA VAL A 210 9.70 16.94 17.70
C VAL A 210 9.68 16.69 19.21
N TYR A 211 8.73 17.29 19.90
CA TYR A 211 8.44 17.01 21.30
C TYR A 211 7.77 15.65 21.44
N THR A 212 8.35 14.76 22.26
CA THR A 212 7.90 13.36 22.34
C THR A 212 7.26 12.98 23.66
N GLU A 213 7.71 13.55 24.75
CA GLU A 213 7.25 13.16 26.09
C GLU A 213 7.56 14.27 27.10
N GLN A 214 6.62 14.53 28.02
CA GLN A 214 6.86 15.35 29.20
C GLN A 214 7.30 14.46 30.35
N LEU A 215 8.53 14.65 30.80
CA LEU A 215 9.11 13.85 31.89
C LEU A 215 8.81 14.46 33.27
N THR A 216 8.84 15.77 33.37
CA THR A 216 8.43 16.56 34.53
C THR A 216 7.83 17.88 34.05
N ASP A 217 7.29 18.69 34.94
CA ASP A 217 6.72 20.00 34.60
C ASP A 217 7.70 20.93 33.84
N SER A 218 9.00 20.70 33.97
CA SER A 218 10.04 21.49 33.32
C SER A 218 10.98 20.68 32.41
N GLN A 219 10.87 19.38 32.37
CA GLN A 219 11.75 18.53 31.55
C GLN A 219 10.98 17.80 30.50
N ILE A 220 11.42 17.92 29.25
CA ILE A 220 10.85 17.28 28.11
C ILE A 220 11.86 16.40 27.37
N SER A 221 11.36 15.41 26.66
CA SER A 221 12.11 14.61 25.70
C SER A 221 11.82 15.07 24.28
N TYR A 222 12.82 15.08 23.42
CA TYR A 222 12.69 15.55 22.05
C TYR A 222 13.52 14.72 21.07
N ILE A 223 13.13 14.74 19.80
CA ILE A 223 13.89 14.08 18.72
C ILE A 223 14.27 15.14 17.68
N PRO A 224 15.59 15.34 17.41
CA PRO A 224 16.04 16.32 16.43
C PRO A 224 15.60 15.92 15.01
N LEU A 225 15.09 16.90 14.24
CA LEU A 225 14.70 16.76 12.84
C LEU A 225 15.76 17.28 11.87
N ASN A 226 16.71 18.08 12.34
CA ASN A 226 17.81 18.61 11.55
C ASN A 226 19.16 18.39 12.28
N GLU A 227 20.25 18.74 11.62
CA GLU A 227 21.61 18.57 12.16
C GLU A 227 22.02 19.64 13.17
N SER A 228 21.20 20.68 13.35
CA SER A 228 21.46 21.75 14.33
C SER A 228 21.12 21.27 15.73
N GLU A 229 21.93 21.62 16.70
CA GLU A 229 21.74 21.28 18.12
C GLU A 229 21.24 22.51 18.89
N PHE A 230 20.35 22.29 19.86
CA PHE A 230 19.91 23.34 20.75
C PHE A 230 21.08 23.84 21.63
N VAL A 231 21.02 25.11 22.03
CA VAL A 231 22.03 25.75 22.89
C VAL A 231 21.41 26.12 24.22
N GLU A 232 22.12 25.85 25.33
CA GLU A 232 21.67 26.26 26.65
C GLU A 232 21.56 27.77 26.72
N GLY A 233 20.47 28.24 27.30
CA GLY A 233 20.14 29.67 27.42
C GLY A 233 19.36 30.25 26.24
N GLU A 234 19.16 29.48 25.12
CA GLU A 234 18.36 29.98 24.02
C GLU A 234 16.84 29.88 24.30
N SER A 235 16.08 30.73 23.62
CA SER A 235 14.64 30.65 23.61
C SER A 235 14.18 29.61 22.57
N VAL A 236 13.26 28.76 22.96
CA VAL A 236 12.60 27.80 22.08
C VAL A 236 11.12 28.13 21.94
N SER A 237 10.57 27.91 20.76
CA SER A 237 9.14 28.10 20.48
C SER A 237 8.51 26.78 20.04
N PHE A 238 7.37 26.45 20.64
CA PHE A 238 6.52 25.34 20.27
C PHE A 238 5.48 25.85 19.28
N ILE A 239 5.40 25.20 18.10
CA ILE A 239 4.71 25.80 16.95
C ILE A 239 3.19 25.75 17.09
N ASN A 240 2.63 24.65 17.60
CA ASN A 240 1.19 24.45 17.66
C ASN A 240 0.56 24.97 18.95
N SER A 241 1.25 24.84 20.08
CA SER A 241 0.79 25.33 21.37
C SER A 241 1.07 26.81 21.59
N ASN A 242 1.85 27.47 20.71
CA ASN A 242 2.32 28.86 20.88
C ASN A 242 3.03 29.12 22.22
N VAL A 243 3.65 28.09 22.79
CA VAL A 243 4.43 28.18 24.01
C VAL A 243 5.87 28.58 23.67
N GLN A 244 6.44 29.45 24.50
CA GLN A 244 7.86 29.80 24.50
C GLN A 244 8.50 29.45 25.84
N ALA A 245 9.73 28.98 25.77
CA ALA A 245 10.51 28.62 26.95
C ALA A 245 12.00 28.88 26.71
N ILE A 246 12.79 28.88 27.78
CA ILE A 246 14.24 28.98 27.70
C ILE A 246 14.84 27.62 28.05
N VAL A 247 15.76 27.15 27.20
CA VAL A 247 16.53 25.91 27.42
C VAL A 247 17.50 26.13 28.57
N ASN A 248 17.38 25.36 29.63
CA ASN A 248 18.25 25.47 30.80
C ASN A 248 19.42 24.45 30.72
N THR A 249 19.10 23.20 30.51
CA THR A 249 20.10 22.12 30.35
C THR A 249 19.68 21.15 29.28
N ILE A 250 20.68 20.52 28.62
CA ILE A 250 20.50 19.51 27.61
C ILE A 250 21.19 18.23 28.07
N ASP A 251 20.51 17.09 27.97
CA ASP A 251 21.01 15.77 28.28
C ASP A 251 20.80 14.82 27.08
N VAL A 252 21.88 14.20 26.63
CA VAL A 252 21.85 13.25 25.49
C VAL A 252 22.30 11.87 25.97
N PRO A 253 21.40 11.10 26.60
CA PRO A 253 21.77 9.86 27.32
C PRO A 253 22.06 8.68 26.37
N SER A 254 21.62 8.74 25.11
CA SER A 254 21.72 7.62 24.18
C SER A 254 22.29 8.05 22.82
N ARG A 255 22.89 7.12 22.11
CA ARG A 255 23.44 7.36 20.78
C ARG A 255 22.33 7.31 19.71
N ASN A 256 22.21 8.34 18.91
CA ASN A 256 21.30 8.34 17.75
C ASN A 256 21.92 7.48 16.62
N ILE A 257 21.21 6.45 16.21
CA ILE A 257 21.60 5.53 15.15
C ILE A 257 20.55 5.49 14.01
N SER A 258 19.72 6.52 13.89
CA SER A 258 18.66 6.60 12.88
C SER A 258 19.21 6.51 11.46
N ALA A 259 20.39 7.08 11.21
CA ALA A 259 21.05 7.06 9.92
C ALA A 259 21.50 5.66 9.46
N ASP A 260 21.61 4.71 10.40
CA ASP A 260 22.09 3.34 10.15
C ASP A 260 21.01 2.42 9.59
N PHE A 261 19.76 2.88 9.59
CA PHE A 261 18.60 2.11 9.17
C PHE A 261 17.84 2.76 8.03
N THR A 262 17.09 1.95 7.31
CA THR A 262 16.06 2.38 6.37
C THR A 262 14.71 1.92 6.89
N PHE A 263 13.67 2.70 6.65
CA PHE A 263 12.32 2.42 7.09
C PHE A 263 11.49 1.80 5.97
N ASN A 264 10.64 0.84 6.34
CA ASN A 264 9.59 0.30 5.50
C ASN A 264 8.28 0.28 6.31
N SER A 265 7.24 0.91 5.78
CA SER A 265 5.94 1.01 6.46
C SER A 265 5.22 -0.33 6.59
N GLY A 266 5.66 -1.35 5.90
CA GLY A 266 5.03 -2.67 5.88
C GLY A 266 3.74 -2.74 5.07
N GLN A 267 3.31 -1.66 4.45
CA GLN A 267 2.09 -1.65 3.66
C GLN A 267 2.32 -2.30 2.29
N SER A 268 1.34 -3.10 1.90
CA SER A 268 1.27 -3.73 0.58
C SER A 268 -0.12 -3.52 0.00
N SER A 269 -0.31 -3.85 -1.27
CA SER A 269 -1.62 -3.84 -1.94
C SER A 269 -2.64 -4.80 -1.30
N THR A 270 -2.17 -5.79 -0.56
CA THR A 270 -3.01 -6.86 0.00
C THR A 270 -3.34 -6.70 1.47
N LEU A 271 -2.52 -5.97 2.23
CA LEU A 271 -2.51 -6.10 3.68
C LEU A 271 -1.84 -4.90 4.35
N PHE A 272 -2.44 -4.41 5.44
CA PHE A 272 -1.76 -3.53 6.40
C PHE A 272 -0.89 -4.37 7.33
N ASN A 273 0.40 -4.48 7.01
CA ASN A 273 1.34 -5.27 7.77
C ASN A 273 2.11 -4.45 8.81
N HIS A 274 2.88 -5.13 9.66
CA HIS A 274 3.80 -4.46 10.57
C HIS A 274 4.85 -3.65 9.80
N GLY A 275 5.08 -2.42 10.24
CA GLY A 275 6.24 -1.67 9.79
C GLY A 275 7.54 -2.30 10.32
N PHE A 276 8.63 -2.10 9.63
CA PHE A 276 9.94 -2.59 10.05
C PHE A 276 11.06 -1.66 9.61
N ILE A 277 12.18 -1.76 10.30
CA ILE A 277 13.42 -1.10 9.93
C ILE A 277 14.41 -2.13 9.39
N VAL A 278 15.22 -1.72 8.43
CA VAL A 278 16.27 -2.54 7.81
C VAL A 278 17.60 -1.87 8.03
N ARG A 279 18.53 -2.59 8.64
CA ARG A 279 19.90 -2.09 8.84
C ARG A 279 20.64 -2.03 7.50
N LYS A 280 21.36 -0.95 7.25
CA LYS A 280 22.20 -0.80 6.06
C LYS A 280 23.34 -1.82 6.07
N SER A 281 23.69 -2.34 4.89
CA SER A 281 24.65 -3.44 4.74
C SER A 281 26.09 -3.13 5.21
N ASN A 282 26.44 -1.86 5.32
CA ASN A 282 27.76 -1.38 5.72
C ASN A 282 27.85 -0.96 7.19
N VAL A 283 26.84 -1.30 8.00
CA VAL A 283 26.73 -0.90 9.39
C VAL A 283 26.72 -2.12 10.30
N ASP A 284 27.49 -2.05 11.39
CA ASP A 284 27.51 -3.09 12.41
C ASP A 284 26.17 -3.17 13.16
N ALA A 285 25.84 -4.36 13.65
CA ALA A 285 24.65 -4.55 14.47
C ALA A 285 24.78 -3.80 15.81
N PRO A 286 23.68 -3.21 16.32
CA PRO A 286 23.67 -2.64 17.66
C PRO A 286 24.09 -3.67 18.70
N SER A 287 24.88 -3.25 19.67
CA SER A 287 25.42 -4.11 20.74
C SER A 287 24.61 -4.05 22.03
N LYS A 288 23.71 -3.07 22.15
CA LYS A 288 22.89 -2.80 23.33
C LYS A 288 21.43 -2.64 22.95
N LYS A 289 20.59 -2.37 23.93
CA LYS A 289 19.16 -2.09 23.71
C LYS A 289 18.99 -0.91 22.77
N ILE A 290 17.97 -0.99 21.93
CA ILE A 290 17.56 0.12 21.05
C ILE A 290 16.12 0.51 21.36
N LYS A 291 15.82 1.79 21.25
CA LYS A 291 14.47 2.34 21.34
C LYS A 291 14.17 3.08 20.02
N ILE A 292 13.07 2.70 19.42
CA ILE A 292 12.60 3.23 18.15
C ILE A 292 11.38 4.07 18.42
N TYR A 293 11.42 5.33 18.03
CA TYR A 293 10.28 6.25 18.11
C TYR A 293 9.68 6.42 16.73
N PHE A 294 8.36 6.33 16.65
CA PHE A 294 7.63 6.39 15.39
C PHE A 294 6.23 6.97 15.57
N THR A 295 5.64 7.38 14.47
CA THR A 295 4.22 7.74 14.39
C THR A 295 3.44 6.61 13.73
N ASN A 296 2.25 6.33 14.19
CA ASN A 296 1.41 5.30 13.59
C ASN A 296 -0.06 5.70 13.57
N GLY A 297 -0.76 5.22 12.55
CA GLY A 297 -2.21 5.26 12.51
C GLY A 297 -2.80 4.14 13.37
N PHE A 298 -3.92 4.41 14.02
CA PHE A 298 -4.67 3.41 14.79
C PHE A 298 -6.17 3.69 14.71
N PHE A 299 -6.95 2.72 15.16
CA PHE A 299 -8.39 2.85 15.38
C PHE A 299 -8.66 2.67 16.86
N GLU A 300 -9.62 3.40 17.41
CA GLU A 300 -10.02 3.24 18.80
C GLU A 300 -10.56 1.82 19.04
N SER A 301 -10.46 1.34 20.29
CA SER A 301 -10.89 -0.01 20.65
C SER A 301 -12.40 -0.22 20.58
N ASP A 302 -13.15 0.85 20.66
CA ASP A 302 -14.62 0.91 20.56
C ASP A 302 -15.12 1.22 19.14
N ASP A 303 -14.20 1.50 18.20
CA ASP A 303 -14.54 1.70 16.79
C ASP A 303 -14.95 0.36 16.14
N THR A 304 -16.23 0.19 15.96
CA THR A 304 -16.84 -1.01 15.36
C THR A 304 -16.99 -0.92 13.84
N GLY A 305 -16.45 0.12 13.20
CA GLY A 305 -16.50 0.29 11.75
C GLY A 305 -15.90 -0.91 10.98
N ASP A 306 -16.37 -1.09 9.76
CA ASP A 306 -16.04 -2.25 8.94
C ASP A 306 -14.89 -1.98 7.97
N ILE A 307 -14.90 -0.83 7.31
CA ILE A 307 -13.99 -0.49 6.23
C ILE A 307 -13.38 0.90 6.40
N THR A 308 -12.31 1.15 5.68
CA THR A 308 -11.65 2.45 5.64
C THR A 308 -12.05 3.17 4.34
N THR A 309 -12.59 4.37 4.47
CA THR A 309 -13.02 5.23 3.36
C THR A 309 -12.24 6.55 3.37
N VAL A 310 -12.53 7.43 2.42
CA VAL A 310 -12.02 8.81 2.41
C VAL A 310 -12.27 9.51 3.74
N ASN A 311 -13.48 9.40 4.28
CA ASN A 311 -13.89 10.03 5.54
C ASN A 311 -13.18 9.47 6.78
N SER A 312 -12.58 8.29 6.66
CA SER A 312 -11.80 7.68 7.73
C SER A 312 -10.52 8.45 8.07
N TYR A 313 -10.06 9.32 7.18
CA TYR A 313 -8.82 10.08 7.29
C TYR A 313 -9.02 11.55 7.66
N ALA A 314 -10.21 11.94 8.12
CA ALA A 314 -10.55 13.35 8.39
C ALA A 314 -9.62 14.04 9.39
N ASP A 315 -9.05 13.30 10.35
CA ASP A 315 -8.16 13.81 11.39
C ASP A 315 -6.66 13.74 11.01
N LEU A 316 -6.33 13.36 9.76
CA LEU A 316 -4.98 13.15 9.29
C LEU A 316 -4.60 14.16 8.19
N ASP A 317 -3.34 14.57 8.18
CA ASP A 317 -2.83 15.39 7.09
C ASP A 317 -2.68 14.57 5.81
N TYR A 318 -3.32 15.06 4.74
CA TYR A 318 -3.33 14.36 3.45
C TYR A 318 -1.93 14.14 2.86
N LYS A 319 -1.02 15.10 3.07
CA LYS A 319 0.32 15.06 2.50
C LYS A 319 1.29 14.22 3.32
N ASP A 320 1.26 14.44 4.65
CA ASP A 320 2.31 13.94 5.52
C ASP A 320 1.93 12.63 6.22
N ASP A 321 0.63 12.41 6.48
CA ASP A 321 0.15 11.27 7.25
C ASP A 321 -0.51 10.17 6.41
N VAL A 322 -0.99 10.50 5.19
CA VAL A 322 -1.60 9.50 4.31
C VAL A 322 -0.56 8.85 3.43
N GLN A 323 -0.44 7.54 3.54
CA GLN A 323 0.58 6.78 2.82
C GLN A 323 0.26 6.62 1.34
N LEU A 324 1.32 6.51 0.54
CA LEU A 324 1.27 6.23 -0.89
C LEU A 324 1.51 4.73 -1.12
N ILE A 325 0.62 4.11 -1.88
CA ILE A 325 0.78 2.74 -2.38
C ILE A 325 0.69 2.81 -3.90
N ASN A 326 1.73 2.36 -4.59
CA ASN A 326 1.80 2.40 -6.05
C ASN A 326 1.50 3.79 -6.65
N GLY A 327 1.89 4.85 -5.96
CA GLY A 327 1.68 6.23 -6.38
C GLY A 327 0.28 6.81 -6.10
N LEU A 328 -0.60 6.04 -5.48
CA LEU A 328 -1.92 6.47 -5.03
C LEU A 328 -1.95 6.61 -3.51
N ARG A 329 -2.64 7.63 -3.02
CA ARG A 329 -2.87 7.78 -1.57
C ARG A 329 -4.04 6.92 -1.13
N ASN A 330 -3.97 6.41 0.09
CA ASN A 330 -5.02 5.53 0.63
C ASN A 330 -6.39 6.21 0.76
N THR A 331 -6.43 7.54 0.82
CA THR A 331 -7.68 8.31 0.79
C THR A 331 -8.34 8.37 -0.57
N ASP A 332 -7.58 8.17 -1.64
CA ASP A 332 -8.04 8.38 -3.02
C ASP A 332 -8.51 7.07 -3.66
N ILE A 333 -8.49 5.99 -2.91
CA ILE A 333 -8.88 4.63 -3.33
C ILE A 333 -9.85 4.02 -2.33
N LEU A 334 -10.60 3.02 -2.76
CA LEU A 334 -11.37 2.17 -1.84
C LEU A 334 -10.41 1.19 -1.18
N ASP A 335 -10.20 1.35 0.13
CA ASP A 335 -9.28 0.52 0.89
C ASP A 335 -10.03 -0.52 1.73
N ILE A 336 -9.97 -1.75 1.26
CA ILE A 336 -10.63 -2.93 1.87
C ILE A 336 -9.62 -3.92 2.46
N ARG A 337 -8.34 -3.52 2.53
CA ARG A 337 -7.30 -4.43 3.01
C ARG A 337 -7.46 -4.77 4.47
N PRO A 338 -7.25 -6.03 4.85
CA PRO A 338 -7.21 -6.42 6.25
C PRO A 338 -5.97 -5.83 6.93
N ARG A 339 -6.10 -5.58 8.23
CA ARG A 339 -5.04 -5.05 9.07
C ARG A 339 -4.57 -6.12 10.05
N VAL A 340 -3.26 -6.31 10.15
CA VAL A 340 -2.68 -7.25 11.15
C VAL A 340 -2.86 -6.69 12.55
N SER A 341 -3.05 -7.57 13.50
CA SER A 341 -3.01 -7.22 14.92
C SER A 341 -1.58 -6.91 15.38
N SER A 342 -1.45 -6.15 16.46
CA SER A 342 -0.14 -5.92 17.08
C SER A 342 0.49 -7.23 17.53
N TYR A 343 1.80 -7.35 17.33
CA TYR A 343 2.57 -8.55 17.67
C TYR A 343 3.19 -8.43 19.07
N ILE A 344 3.07 -9.48 19.85
CA ILE A 344 3.69 -9.56 21.18
C ILE A 344 4.90 -10.51 21.08
N VAL A 345 6.08 -10.00 21.45
CA VAL A 345 7.32 -10.77 21.42
C VAL A 345 7.30 -11.84 22.50
N ALA A 346 7.41 -13.09 22.07
CA ALA A 346 7.52 -14.25 22.96
C ALA A 346 8.56 -15.23 22.43
N GLU A 347 9.17 -16.04 23.33
CA GLU A 347 10.06 -17.12 22.92
C GLU A 347 9.31 -18.18 22.11
N SER A 348 9.96 -18.74 21.12
CA SER A 348 9.45 -19.85 20.29
C SER A 348 8.25 -19.50 19.40
N ASN A 349 7.85 -18.23 19.32
CA ASN A 349 6.83 -17.80 18.37
C ASN A 349 7.44 -17.59 16.98
N ARG A 350 6.55 -17.64 15.96
CA ARG A 350 6.95 -17.33 14.59
C ARG A 350 7.31 -15.86 14.45
N SER A 351 8.16 -15.56 13.47
CA SER A 351 8.58 -14.20 13.18
C SER A 351 7.38 -13.32 12.80
N PRO A 352 7.31 -12.06 13.31
CA PRO A 352 6.29 -11.11 12.86
C PRO A 352 6.42 -10.72 11.37
N LEU A 353 7.56 -11.02 10.76
CA LEU A 353 7.82 -10.77 9.34
C LEU A 353 7.30 -11.91 8.44
N GLU A 354 6.98 -13.07 9.02
CA GLU A 354 6.39 -14.19 8.29
C GLU A 354 4.87 -14.09 8.25
N PHE A 355 4.25 -14.58 7.17
CA PHE A 355 2.78 -14.56 7.05
C PHE A 355 2.10 -15.31 8.20
N LEU A 356 2.59 -16.50 8.55
CA LEU A 356 2.05 -17.31 9.66
C LEU A 356 2.32 -16.73 11.06
N GLY A 357 3.20 -15.76 11.18
CA GLY A 357 3.43 -15.00 12.42
C GLY A 357 2.44 -13.89 12.67
N ARG A 358 1.50 -13.65 11.74
CA ARG A 358 0.54 -12.55 11.78
C ARG A 358 -0.80 -13.04 12.27
N SER A 359 -1.50 -12.18 12.98
CA SER A 359 -2.90 -12.39 13.37
C SER A 359 -3.76 -11.31 12.73
N LEU A 360 -4.88 -11.72 12.18
CA LEU A 360 -5.90 -10.84 11.58
C LEU A 360 -7.18 -10.79 12.43
N ASN A 361 -7.10 -11.21 13.68
CA ASN A 361 -8.22 -11.23 14.58
C ASN A 361 -8.78 -9.82 14.80
N ALA A 362 -10.09 -9.71 14.81
CA ALA A 362 -10.79 -8.50 15.16
C ALA A 362 -10.55 -8.16 16.65
N SER A 363 -9.66 -7.22 16.89
CA SER A 363 -9.46 -6.61 18.21
C SER A 363 -9.09 -5.16 17.97
N GLY A 364 -9.74 -4.23 18.63
CA GLY A 364 -9.54 -2.77 18.60
C GLY A 364 -8.79 -2.19 17.40
N ASN A 365 -7.52 -2.47 17.29
CA ASN A 365 -6.62 -1.90 16.28
C ASN A 365 -6.49 -2.71 14.98
N SER A 366 -7.15 -3.86 14.85
CA SER A 366 -7.14 -4.69 13.64
C SER A 366 -8.41 -4.55 12.82
N ALA A 367 -8.47 -5.19 11.64
CA ALA A 367 -9.71 -5.25 10.87
C ALA A 367 -10.81 -5.94 11.68
N SER A 368 -11.99 -5.31 11.76
CA SER A 368 -13.16 -5.91 12.42
C SER A 368 -13.71 -7.09 11.62
N ASN A 369 -13.61 -7.01 10.29
CA ASN A 369 -14.12 -8.03 9.38
C ASN A 369 -13.08 -8.27 8.27
N ILE A 370 -12.90 -9.53 7.90
CA ILE A 370 -12.04 -9.93 6.78
C ILE A 370 -12.97 -10.24 5.61
N LEU A 371 -12.69 -9.64 4.46
CA LEU A 371 -13.46 -9.91 3.25
C LEU A 371 -13.29 -11.36 2.81
N ALA A 372 -14.38 -11.96 2.38
CA ALA A 372 -14.37 -13.31 1.87
C ALA A 372 -13.79 -13.34 0.44
N SER A 373 -13.01 -14.39 0.15
CA SER A 373 -12.55 -14.66 -1.21
C SER A 373 -13.71 -15.09 -2.10
N ASP A 374 -13.60 -14.78 -3.39
CA ASP A 374 -14.53 -15.19 -4.45
C ASP A 374 -15.98 -14.70 -4.30
N GLU A 375 -16.19 -13.75 -3.40
CA GLU A 375 -17.49 -13.11 -3.16
C GLU A 375 -17.52 -11.68 -3.68
N SER A 376 -18.71 -11.20 -4.05
CA SER A 376 -18.90 -9.85 -4.60
C SER A 376 -19.02 -8.80 -3.51
N ILE A 377 -18.48 -7.61 -3.81
CA ILE A 377 -18.68 -6.38 -3.04
C ILE A 377 -19.50 -5.42 -3.90
N THR A 378 -20.51 -4.79 -3.32
CA THR A 378 -21.22 -3.69 -3.97
C THR A 378 -20.97 -2.42 -3.18
N VAL A 379 -20.46 -1.39 -3.83
CA VAL A 379 -20.17 -0.08 -3.23
C VAL A 379 -20.37 1.00 -4.27
N ASP A 380 -21.13 2.02 -3.93
CA ASP A 380 -21.27 3.23 -4.74
C ASP A 380 -20.26 4.27 -4.30
N PHE A 381 -19.62 4.93 -5.25
CA PHE A 381 -18.62 5.95 -4.96
C PHE A 381 -18.63 7.09 -5.98
N SER A 382 -18.31 8.28 -5.50
CA SER A 382 -18.01 9.45 -6.30
C SER A 382 -16.51 9.54 -6.55
N PHE A 383 -16.10 10.16 -7.65
CA PHE A 383 -14.69 10.34 -7.97
C PHE A 383 -14.42 11.74 -8.53
N TYR A 384 -13.19 12.20 -8.35
CA TYR A 384 -12.75 13.49 -8.86
C TYR A 384 -12.62 13.47 -10.37
N LEU A 385 -13.06 14.56 -10.99
CA LEU A 385 -12.98 14.78 -12.44
C LEU A 385 -11.94 15.84 -12.76
N GLY A 386 -11.18 15.60 -13.83
CA GLY A 386 -10.28 16.61 -14.38
C GLY A 386 -11.03 17.71 -15.11
N ARG A 387 -10.36 18.87 -15.28
CA ARG A 387 -10.92 20.05 -15.99
C ARG A 387 -9.84 20.74 -16.79
N ILE A 388 -10.23 21.33 -17.90
CA ILE A 388 -9.37 22.19 -18.72
C ILE A 388 -9.97 23.58 -18.74
N ASP A 389 -9.23 24.54 -18.22
CA ASP A 389 -9.62 25.95 -18.20
C ASP A 389 -8.81 26.74 -19.21
N LYS A 390 -9.34 27.88 -19.63
CA LYS A 390 -8.65 28.81 -20.53
C LYS A 390 -8.55 30.20 -19.93
N LEU A 391 -7.43 30.82 -20.17
CA LEU A 391 -7.16 32.19 -19.77
C LEU A 391 -7.17 33.08 -21.02
N TYR A 392 -7.99 34.12 -21.00
CA TYR A 392 -8.14 35.09 -22.07
C TYR A 392 -7.75 36.49 -21.62
N ILE A 393 -7.37 37.32 -22.57
CA ILE A 393 -7.29 38.78 -22.42
C ILE A 393 -8.28 39.45 -23.32
N SER A 394 -9.10 40.34 -22.77
CA SER A 394 -10.08 41.12 -23.50
C SER A 394 -9.45 42.30 -24.23
N LYS A 395 -10.22 42.97 -25.11
CA LYS A 395 -9.80 44.23 -25.77
C LYS A 395 -9.46 45.35 -24.77
N SER A 396 -10.07 45.34 -23.58
CA SER A 396 -9.78 46.31 -22.50
C SER A 396 -8.49 46.02 -21.74
N GLY A 397 -7.86 44.87 -22.00
CA GLY A 397 -6.68 44.42 -21.27
C GLY A 397 -7.00 43.67 -19.97
N GLU A 398 -8.24 43.33 -19.74
CA GLU A 398 -8.68 42.58 -18.57
C GLU A 398 -8.47 41.08 -18.80
N LEU A 399 -7.94 40.38 -17.79
CA LEU A 399 -7.76 38.93 -17.79
C LEU A 399 -9.07 38.25 -17.40
N THR A 400 -9.54 37.33 -18.23
CA THR A 400 -10.74 36.54 -17.99
C THR A 400 -10.39 35.07 -17.93
N HIS A 401 -10.74 34.44 -16.83
CA HIS A 401 -10.62 32.99 -16.64
C HIS A 401 -11.95 32.33 -17.03
N VAL A 402 -11.90 31.37 -17.94
CA VAL A 402 -13.05 30.58 -18.39
C VAL A 402 -12.88 29.13 -17.94
N PRO A 403 -13.64 28.71 -16.95
CA PRO A 403 -13.59 27.32 -16.49
C PRO A 403 -14.23 26.37 -17.50
N GLY A 404 -13.62 25.23 -17.72
CA GLY A 404 -14.19 24.16 -18.51
C GLY A 404 -15.19 23.31 -17.71
N THR A 405 -15.81 22.37 -18.38
CA THR A 405 -16.70 21.38 -17.73
C THR A 405 -15.87 20.22 -17.20
N PRO A 406 -15.99 19.87 -15.91
CA PRO A 406 -15.33 18.69 -15.37
C PRO A 406 -15.83 17.41 -16.06
N ALA A 407 -14.91 16.55 -16.49
CA ALA A 407 -15.21 15.27 -17.13
C ALA A 407 -14.04 14.27 -16.96
N GLU A 408 -14.28 12.99 -17.20
CA GLU A 408 -13.21 11.98 -17.26
C GLU A 408 -12.18 12.29 -18.37
N LYS A 409 -12.68 12.81 -19.49
CA LYS A 409 -11.87 13.37 -20.58
C LYS A 409 -12.36 14.80 -20.80
N PRO A 410 -11.80 15.77 -20.08
CA PRO A 410 -12.27 17.13 -20.16
C PRO A 410 -11.95 17.74 -21.52
N ASP A 411 -12.93 18.41 -22.09
CA ASP A 411 -12.76 19.24 -23.27
C ASP A 411 -12.51 20.69 -22.86
N PRO A 412 -11.68 21.41 -23.62
CA PRO A 412 -11.45 22.82 -23.35
C PRO A 412 -12.74 23.64 -23.60
N PRO A 413 -12.98 24.70 -22.81
CA PRO A 413 -14.16 25.55 -22.99
C PRO A 413 -14.18 26.23 -24.36
N VAL A 414 -15.36 26.57 -24.80
CA VAL A 414 -15.57 27.28 -26.06
C VAL A 414 -14.82 28.63 -26.05
N ALA A 415 -14.29 29.02 -27.20
CA ALA A 415 -13.59 30.29 -27.33
C ALA A 415 -14.53 31.47 -27.04
N VAL A 416 -14.00 32.47 -26.35
CA VAL A 416 -14.72 33.70 -26.04
C VAL A 416 -14.52 34.71 -27.19
N ASP A 417 -15.61 35.25 -27.72
CA ASP A 417 -15.56 36.25 -28.77
C ASP A 417 -14.82 37.51 -28.29
N ASP A 418 -14.14 38.18 -29.20
CA ASP A 418 -13.41 39.42 -28.95
C ASP A 418 -12.30 39.35 -27.90
N SER A 419 -11.81 38.17 -27.60
CA SER A 419 -10.76 37.92 -26.62
C SER A 419 -9.61 37.09 -27.21
N LEU A 420 -8.40 37.32 -26.73
CA LEU A 420 -7.21 36.56 -27.12
C LEU A 420 -6.88 35.49 -26.08
N GLU A 421 -6.83 34.23 -26.49
CA GLU A 421 -6.43 33.14 -25.64
C GLU A 421 -4.94 33.26 -25.30
N LEU A 422 -4.60 33.28 -24.00
CA LEU A 422 -3.22 33.36 -23.52
C LEU A 422 -2.65 32.00 -23.11
N ALA A 423 -3.45 31.22 -22.40
CA ALA A 423 -3.01 29.94 -21.87
C ALA A 423 -4.18 28.97 -21.69
N THR A 424 -3.85 27.70 -21.80
CA THR A 424 -4.71 26.59 -21.38
C THR A 424 -4.16 26.03 -20.08
N ILE A 425 -5.01 25.85 -19.08
CA ILE A 425 -4.70 25.32 -17.77
C ILE A 425 -5.34 23.93 -17.65
N THR A 426 -4.53 22.91 -17.54
CA THR A 426 -5.01 21.54 -17.32
C THR A 426 -4.95 21.23 -15.84
N LEU A 427 -6.10 20.94 -15.25
CA LEU A 427 -6.27 20.59 -13.85
C LEU A 427 -6.47 19.09 -13.75
N PRO A 428 -5.62 18.37 -12.97
CA PRO A 428 -5.82 16.95 -12.73
C PRO A 428 -7.11 16.70 -11.93
N PRO A 429 -7.59 15.44 -11.86
CA PRO A 429 -8.79 15.06 -11.11
C PRO A 429 -8.81 15.53 -9.66
N TYR A 430 -7.66 15.56 -9.01
CA TYR A 430 -7.49 16.12 -7.67
C TYR A 430 -6.28 17.04 -7.67
N LEU A 431 -6.47 18.29 -7.29
CA LEU A 431 -5.43 19.29 -7.23
C LEU A 431 -5.11 19.60 -5.77
N PHE A 432 -4.11 18.92 -5.24
CA PHE A 432 -3.62 19.16 -3.88
C PHE A 432 -2.71 20.39 -3.79
N ASP A 433 -1.87 20.58 -4.81
CA ASP A 433 -0.89 21.66 -4.87
C ASP A 433 -0.99 22.36 -6.23
N ALA A 434 -0.89 23.69 -6.23
CA ALA A 434 -0.95 24.48 -7.45
C ALA A 434 0.14 24.10 -8.49
N SER A 435 1.25 23.54 -8.05
CA SER A 435 2.32 23.02 -8.93
C SER A 435 1.90 21.84 -9.80
N GLN A 436 0.83 21.13 -9.44
CA GLN A 436 0.28 20.02 -10.21
C GLN A 436 -0.55 20.49 -11.42
N ALA A 437 -0.99 21.75 -11.41
CA ALA A 437 -1.67 22.33 -12.57
C ALA A 437 -0.68 22.57 -13.69
N THR A 438 -1.00 22.07 -14.88
CA THR A 438 -0.16 22.28 -16.06
C THR A 438 -0.68 23.47 -16.86
N MET A 439 0.16 24.50 -16.96
CA MET A 439 -0.16 25.69 -17.75
C MET A 439 0.61 25.64 -19.08
N SER A 440 -0.13 25.66 -20.18
CA SER A 440 0.41 25.73 -21.53
C SER A 440 0.09 27.09 -22.15
N PHE A 441 1.11 27.90 -22.36
CA PHE A 441 0.96 29.21 -22.99
C PHE A 441 0.84 29.08 -24.51
N LEU A 442 -0.19 29.74 -25.06
CA LEU A 442 -0.37 29.78 -26.49
C LEU A 442 0.65 30.76 -27.10
N LYS A 443 1.50 30.23 -27.95
CA LYS A 443 2.50 31.05 -28.65
C LYS A 443 1.84 31.68 -29.87
N HIS A 444 1.36 32.90 -29.72
CA HIS A 444 0.86 33.70 -30.85
C HIS A 444 2.01 34.11 -31.76
N LYS A 445 2.10 33.44 -32.87
CA LYS A 445 3.17 33.70 -33.83
C LYS A 445 2.77 34.85 -34.73
N ARG A 446 3.48 35.98 -34.65
CA ARG A 446 3.38 37.05 -35.62
C ARG A 446 4.22 36.68 -36.84
N TYR A 447 3.56 36.48 -37.97
CA TYR A 447 4.27 36.19 -39.21
C TYR A 447 5.04 37.43 -39.72
N ARG A 448 6.32 37.26 -39.92
CA ARG A 448 7.23 38.21 -40.55
C ARG A 448 7.23 37.96 -42.06
N MET A 449 7.67 38.92 -42.85
CA MET A 449 7.81 38.75 -44.31
C MET A 449 8.67 37.51 -44.67
N GLN A 450 9.67 37.20 -43.83
CA GLN A 450 10.47 36.01 -44.01
C GLN A 450 9.67 34.69 -43.79
N ASP A 451 8.72 34.68 -42.88
CA ASP A 451 7.86 33.52 -42.60
C ASP A 451 6.85 33.33 -43.75
N ILE A 452 6.33 34.45 -44.31
CA ILE A 452 5.45 34.44 -45.49
C ILE A 452 6.20 33.85 -46.70
N ARG A 453 7.45 34.25 -46.90
CA ARG A 453 8.30 33.66 -47.96
C ARG A 453 8.53 32.15 -47.75
N LYS A 454 8.73 31.70 -46.51
CA LYS A 454 8.83 30.26 -46.19
C LYS A 454 7.50 29.55 -46.50
N LEU A 455 6.35 30.16 -46.18
CA LEU A 455 5.06 29.59 -46.51
C LEU A 455 4.85 29.49 -48.01
N GLU A 456 5.22 30.54 -48.77
CA GLU A 456 5.17 30.52 -50.24
C GLU A 456 6.02 29.37 -50.81
N THR A 457 7.25 29.20 -50.29
CA THR A 457 8.12 28.10 -50.72
C THR A 457 7.50 26.74 -50.43
N ARG A 458 6.87 26.60 -49.25
CA ARG A 458 6.18 25.35 -48.87
C ARG A 458 4.97 25.08 -49.77
N ILE A 459 4.19 26.12 -50.10
CA ILE A 459 3.06 26.00 -50.99
C ILE A 459 3.54 25.54 -52.38
N LYS A 460 4.57 26.19 -52.94
CA LYS A 460 5.17 25.80 -54.23
C LYS A 460 5.67 24.35 -54.23
N ASN A 461 6.30 23.92 -53.13
CA ASN A 461 6.71 22.50 -52.98
C ASN A 461 5.50 21.57 -52.90
N LEU A 462 4.44 21.96 -52.19
CA LEU A 462 3.21 21.19 -52.10
C LEU A 462 2.53 21.04 -53.47
N GLU A 463 2.43 22.14 -54.22
CA GLU A 463 1.93 22.13 -55.59
C GLU A 463 2.75 21.21 -56.50
N TYR A 464 4.08 21.28 -56.40
CA TYR A 464 4.96 20.39 -57.15
C TYR A 464 4.73 18.91 -56.79
N TYR A 465 4.75 18.58 -55.48
CA TYR A 465 4.52 17.19 -55.04
C TYR A 465 3.09 16.71 -55.34
N SER A 466 2.10 17.58 -55.19
CA SER A 466 0.72 17.24 -55.56
C SER A 466 0.59 16.91 -57.03
N SER A 467 1.21 17.72 -57.89
CA SER A 467 1.23 17.48 -59.36
C SER A 467 1.99 16.20 -59.70
N LEU A 468 3.11 15.93 -58.99
CA LEU A 468 3.87 14.71 -59.18
C LEU A 468 3.07 13.45 -58.72
N THR A 469 2.40 13.55 -57.57
CA THR A 469 1.55 12.44 -57.04
C THR A 469 0.35 12.16 -57.96
N LEU A 470 -0.25 13.23 -58.51
CA LEU A 470 -1.34 13.09 -59.51
C LEU A 470 -0.82 12.36 -60.76
N LEU A 471 0.38 12.74 -61.23
CA LEU A 471 0.99 12.11 -62.39
C LEU A 471 1.34 10.65 -62.11
N GLU A 472 1.93 10.36 -60.91
CA GLU A 472 2.22 8.99 -60.49
C GLU A 472 0.96 8.14 -60.33
N THR A 473 -0.12 8.71 -59.76
CA THR A 473 -1.41 8.03 -59.64
C THR A 473 -2.02 7.74 -61.00
N ALA A 474 -1.93 8.74 -61.92
CA ALA A 474 -2.38 8.54 -63.29
C ALA A 474 -1.62 7.42 -64.03
N THR A 475 -0.28 7.37 -63.82
CA THR A 475 0.56 6.32 -64.37
C THR A 475 0.35 4.98 -63.70
N ALA A 476 0.15 4.94 -62.38
CA ALA A 476 -0.14 3.72 -61.62
C ALA A 476 -1.49 3.11 -62.00
N ASN A 477 -2.44 3.94 -62.34
CA ASN A 477 -3.78 3.51 -62.83
C ASN A 477 -3.82 3.25 -64.34
N LEU A 478 -2.71 3.39 -65.04
CA LEU A 478 -2.63 3.12 -66.48
C LEU A 478 -2.78 1.60 -66.70
N PHE A 479 -3.92 1.20 -67.23
CA PHE A 479 -4.18 -0.16 -67.62
C PHE A 479 -3.75 -0.33 -69.06
N VAL A 480 -2.69 -1.10 -69.28
CA VAL A 480 -2.20 -1.49 -70.60
C VAL A 480 -2.44 -2.97 -70.74
N PRO A 481 -3.51 -3.42 -71.42
CA PRO A 481 -3.80 -4.82 -71.58
C PRO A 481 -2.77 -5.50 -72.51
N ASP A 482 -2.45 -6.75 -72.22
CA ASP A 482 -1.76 -7.64 -73.12
C ASP A 482 -2.77 -8.38 -74.01
N GLU A 483 -2.28 -9.36 -74.81
CA GLU A 483 -3.11 -10.16 -75.69
C GLU A 483 -4.18 -10.99 -74.96
N ASP A 484 -3.96 -11.27 -73.67
CA ASP A 484 -4.86 -12.02 -72.81
C ASP A 484 -5.77 -11.10 -71.96
N GLY A 485 -5.70 -9.78 -72.15
CA GLY A 485 -6.50 -8.80 -71.40
C GLY A 485 -5.98 -8.48 -70.00
N LEU A 486 -4.79 -8.97 -69.63
CA LEU A 486 -4.16 -8.69 -68.33
C LEU A 486 -3.32 -7.41 -68.42
N ASN A 487 -3.21 -6.72 -67.29
CA ASN A 487 -2.39 -5.52 -67.25
C ASN A 487 -0.89 -5.91 -67.32
N LYS A 488 -0.15 -5.30 -68.29
CA LYS A 488 1.30 -5.46 -68.44
C LYS A 488 2.11 -4.91 -67.27
N PHE A 489 1.56 -3.91 -66.55
CA PHE A 489 2.18 -3.36 -65.37
C PHE A 489 1.58 -3.97 -64.12
N LYS A 490 2.43 -4.62 -63.30
CA LYS A 490 2.03 -5.18 -62.01
C LYS A 490 2.51 -4.29 -60.91
N SER A 491 1.57 -3.85 -60.07
CA SER A 491 1.83 -3.07 -58.85
C SER A 491 1.12 -3.68 -57.66
N GLY A 492 1.68 -3.55 -56.52
CA GLY A 492 1.09 -4.02 -55.28
C GLY A 492 2.13 -4.19 -54.19
N PHE A 493 1.65 -4.56 -53.03
CA PHE A 493 2.48 -4.90 -51.89
C PHE A 493 2.46 -6.41 -51.69
N PHE A 494 3.62 -6.95 -51.35
CA PHE A 494 3.69 -8.30 -50.83
C PHE A 494 3.43 -8.20 -49.31
N VAL A 495 2.44 -8.92 -48.86
CA VAL A 495 2.08 -9.00 -47.44
C VAL A 495 2.14 -10.46 -46.99
N ASP A 496 2.53 -10.67 -45.77
CA ASP A 496 2.41 -11.96 -45.14
C ASP A 496 0.92 -12.26 -44.89
N ASN A 497 0.44 -13.38 -45.34
CA ASN A 497 -0.94 -13.82 -45.13
C ASN A 497 -1.13 -14.56 -43.80
N PHE A 498 -0.10 -14.63 -43.00
CA PHE A 498 -0.09 -15.31 -41.69
C PHE A 498 -0.53 -16.76 -41.75
N THR A 499 -0.18 -17.45 -42.83
CA THR A 499 -0.51 -18.86 -43.03
C THR A 499 0.49 -19.83 -42.41
N THR A 500 1.66 -19.36 -42.03
CA THR A 500 2.72 -20.14 -41.40
C THR A 500 3.09 -19.56 -40.03
N PHE A 501 3.34 -20.45 -39.09
CA PHE A 501 3.81 -20.07 -37.78
C PHE A 501 5.32 -19.77 -37.84
N GLN A 502 5.69 -18.50 -37.74
CA GLN A 502 7.09 -18.09 -37.63
C GLN A 502 7.27 -17.16 -36.44
N PRO A 503 8.21 -17.43 -35.53
CA PRO A 503 8.55 -16.50 -34.48
C PRO A 503 9.23 -15.25 -35.09
N GLN A 504 8.72 -14.07 -34.76
CA GLN A 504 9.34 -12.81 -35.16
C GLN A 504 10.18 -12.26 -34.02
N GLU A 505 11.38 -11.77 -34.37
CA GLU A 505 12.17 -10.94 -33.46
C GLU A 505 11.76 -9.50 -33.69
N SER A 506 11.29 -8.83 -32.64
CA SER A 506 11.14 -7.39 -32.63
C SER A 506 12.38 -6.73 -32.02
N GLU A 507 12.57 -5.44 -32.23
CA GLU A 507 13.62 -4.65 -31.57
C GLU A 507 13.48 -4.65 -30.03
N ILE A 508 12.31 -5.05 -29.55
CA ILE A 508 12.04 -5.33 -28.15
C ILE A 508 12.50 -6.77 -27.87
N PRO A 509 13.12 -7.07 -26.70
CA PRO A 509 13.68 -8.39 -26.41
C PRO A 509 12.63 -9.51 -26.26
N VAL A 510 11.39 -9.26 -26.68
CA VAL A 510 10.28 -10.22 -26.64
C VAL A 510 10.07 -10.78 -28.03
N LYS A 511 10.21 -12.09 -28.18
CA LYS A 511 9.90 -12.81 -29.41
C LYS A 511 8.38 -12.98 -29.53
N ASN A 512 7.85 -12.64 -30.71
CA ASN A 512 6.45 -12.84 -31.03
C ASN A 512 6.26 -14.09 -31.84
N SER A 513 5.13 -14.77 -31.66
CA SER A 513 4.70 -15.91 -32.44
C SER A 513 3.35 -15.64 -33.10
N ILE A 514 3.15 -16.22 -34.27
CA ILE A 514 1.91 -16.12 -35.00
C ILE A 514 1.10 -17.40 -34.79
N ASP A 515 -0.10 -17.27 -34.25
CA ASP A 515 -1.08 -18.33 -34.13
C ASP A 515 -1.97 -18.31 -35.38
N THR A 516 -1.71 -19.25 -36.32
CA THR A 516 -2.42 -19.31 -37.57
C THR A 516 -3.86 -19.83 -37.43
N THR A 517 -4.16 -20.54 -36.34
CA THR A 517 -5.49 -21.09 -36.07
C THR A 517 -6.45 -19.99 -35.62
N ASN A 518 -6.01 -19.18 -34.66
CA ASN A 518 -6.80 -18.07 -34.14
C ASN A 518 -6.58 -16.75 -34.88
N LYS A 519 -5.61 -16.72 -35.81
CA LYS A 519 -5.19 -15.50 -36.54
C LYS A 519 -4.76 -14.37 -35.63
N GLU A 520 -3.99 -14.70 -34.63
CA GLU A 520 -3.52 -13.76 -33.61
C GLU A 520 -1.99 -13.68 -33.58
N LEU A 521 -1.48 -12.51 -33.26
CA LEU A 521 -0.09 -12.29 -32.92
C LEU A 521 0.06 -12.42 -31.39
N ARG A 522 0.88 -13.34 -30.94
CA ARG A 522 1.11 -13.59 -29.51
C ARG A 522 2.57 -13.43 -29.17
N PRO A 523 2.91 -12.89 -27.99
CA PRO A 523 4.28 -12.95 -27.52
C PRO A 523 4.70 -14.40 -27.33
N SER A 524 5.87 -14.76 -27.84
CA SER A 524 6.41 -16.10 -27.63
C SER A 524 6.98 -16.21 -26.22
N HIS A 525 6.69 -17.30 -25.57
CA HIS A 525 7.30 -17.66 -24.31
C HIS A 525 8.18 -18.90 -24.50
N TYR A 526 9.15 -19.04 -23.64
CA TYR A 526 9.91 -20.29 -23.56
C TYR A 526 9.80 -20.81 -22.13
N THR A 527 9.83 -22.11 -22.02
CA THR A 527 9.92 -22.80 -20.74
C THR A 527 11.32 -23.37 -20.58
N ALA A 528 11.91 -23.13 -19.46
CA ALA A 528 13.17 -23.76 -19.06
C ALA A 528 12.91 -24.68 -17.86
N SER A 529 13.54 -25.83 -17.86
CA SER A 529 13.55 -26.69 -16.68
C SER A 529 14.64 -26.17 -15.72
N ILE A 530 14.30 -26.08 -14.46
CA ILE A 530 15.25 -25.77 -13.40
C ILE A 530 15.35 -27.01 -12.52
N ASP A 531 16.55 -27.50 -12.33
CA ASP A 531 16.80 -28.60 -11.42
C ASP A 531 16.59 -28.13 -9.97
N LEU A 532 15.66 -28.79 -9.29
CA LEU A 532 15.37 -28.49 -7.90
C LEU A 532 16.45 -29.10 -7.01
N GLN A 533 17.07 -28.27 -6.20
CA GLN A 533 18.04 -28.70 -5.19
C GLN A 533 17.50 -28.35 -3.80
N VAL A 534 17.58 -29.30 -2.87
CA VAL A 534 17.11 -29.14 -1.51
C VAL A 534 18.24 -28.57 -0.65
N GLY A 535 17.98 -27.42 -0.04
CA GLY A 535 18.91 -26.76 0.86
C GLY A 535 18.31 -26.51 2.26
N PRO A 536 19.14 -26.23 3.26
CA PRO A 536 18.63 -25.86 4.57
C PRO A 536 17.94 -24.49 4.54
N VAL A 537 16.83 -24.38 5.25
CA VAL A 537 16.13 -23.12 5.47
C VAL A 537 16.60 -22.49 6.77
N GLU A 538 16.88 -21.19 6.77
CA GLU A 538 17.32 -20.48 7.96
C GLU A 538 16.18 -20.46 9.00
N GLY A 539 16.45 -21.03 10.18
CA GLY A 539 15.53 -21.04 11.32
C GLY A 539 14.54 -22.19 11.40
N GLU A 540 14.56 -23.15 10.48
CA GLU A 540 13.73 -24.37 10.54
C GLU A 540 14.55 -25.65 10.54
N THR A 541 13.92 -26.76 10.94
CA THR A 541 14.55 -28.08 10.89
C THR A 541 14.86 -28.42 9.44
N SER A 542 16.13 -28.68 9.14
CA SER A 542 16.53 -29.06 7.78
C SER A 542 15.80 -30.32 7.34
N ILE A 543 15.15 -30.23 6.18
CA ILE A 543 14.54 -31.40 5.52
C ILE A 543 15.56 -32.16 4.67
N TYR A 544 16.77 -31.64 4.57
CA TYR A 544 17.85 -32.21 3.79
C TYR A 544 18.95 -32.77 4.71
N THR A 545 19.31 -34.01 4.51
CA THR A 545 20.32 -34.71 5.33
C THR A 545 21.73 -34.69 4.74
N GLY A 546 21.91 -34.10 3.55
CA GLY A 546 23.19 -33.93 2.86
C GLY A 546 23.74 -32.51 2.92
N ALA A 547 24.88 -32.29 2.28
CA ALA A 547 25.40 -30.91 2.11
C ALA A 547 24.50 -30.14 1.16
N ALA A 548 23.94 -29.03 1.65
CA ALA A 548 23.12 -28.16 0.80
C ALA A 548 23.97 -27.44 -0.26
N PRO A 549 23.51 -27.30 -1.49
CA PRO A 549 24.12 -26.45 -2.48
C PRO A 549 24.08 -24.98 -2.02
N GLU A 550 25.16 -24.25 -2.24
CA GLU A 550 25.20 -22.83 -1.92
C GLU A 550 24.15 -22.05 -2.75
N GLY A 551 23.42 -21.17 -2.09
CA GLY A 551 22.58 -20.16 -2.73
C GLY A 551 21.12 -20.55 -2.96
N ILE A 552 20.68 -21.74 -2.54
CA ILE A 552 19.27 -22.14 -2.68
C ILE A 552 18.68 -22.41 -1.30
N SER A 553 17.59 -21.71 -0.97
CA SER A 553 16.83 -21.97 0.23
C SER A 553 15.46 -22.57 -0.10
N ILE A 554 15.14 -23.68 0.57
CA ILE A 554 13.85 -24.34 0.44
C ILE A 554 13.18 -24.37 1.80
N ARG A 555 11.96 -23.85 1.85
CA ARG A 555 11.14 -23.86 3.06
C ARG A 555 10.08 -24.95 2.94
N LYS A 556 9.95 -25.77 3.96
CA LYS A 556 8.85 -26.72 4.10
C LYS A 556 7.91 -26.27 5.21
N THR A 557 6.62 -26.13 4.88
CA THR A 557 5.56 -25.85 5.85
C THR A 557 4.48 -26.90 5.67
N GLY A 558 4.41 -27.86 6.60
CA GLY A 558 3.56 -29.05 6.44
C GLY A 558 3.98 -29.86 5.20
N ASP A 559 3.07 -30.04 4.28
CA ASP A 559 3.31 -30.75 3.01
C ASP A 559 3.70 -29.82 1.85
N VAL A 560 3.76 -28.51 2.10
CA VAL A 560 4.10 -27.52 1.07
C VAL A 560 5.59 -27.22 1.12
N ILE A 561 6.23 -27.26 -0.04
CA ILE A 561 7.63 -26.87 -0.25
C ILE A 561 7.63 -25.57 -1.05
N THR A 562 8.28 -24.55 -0.55
CA THR A 562 8.49 -23.28 -1.22
C THR A 562 9.96 -23.06 -1.54
N LEU A 563 10.22 -22.51 -2.71
CA LEU A 563 11.54 -22.15 -3.18
C LEU A 563 11.68 -20.63 -3.14
N ASP A 564 12.85 -20.14 -2.78
CA ASP A 564 13.20 -18.75 -3.05
C ASP A 564 13.51 -18.62 -4.55
N TYR A 565 12.99 -17.59 -5.17
CA TYR A 565 13.21 -17.30 -6.57
C TYR A 565 13.30 -15.78 -6.78
N ASP A 566 14.09 -15.42 -7.74
CA ASP A 566 14.17 -14.04 -8.21
C ASP A 566 13.18 -13.86 -9.37
N GLU A 567 12.38 -12.83 -9.28
CA GLU A 567 11.44 -12.48 -10.33
C GLU A 567 12.01 -11.39 -11.22
N VAL A 568 11.94 -11.62 -12.50
CA VAL A 568 12.28 -10.61 -13.51
C VAL A 568 11.02 -10.27 -14.28
N GLU A 569 10.56 -9.04 -14.13
CA GLU A 569 9.42 -8.55 -14.89
C GLU A 569 9.86 -8.25 -16.32
N TYR A 570 9.30 -9.00 -17.29
CA TYR A 570 9.57 -8.78 -18.70
C TYR A 570 8.60 -7.81 -19.36
N LEU A 571 7.39 -7.76 -18.87
CA LEU A 571 6.36 -6.91 -19.44
C LEU A 571 5.40 -6.48 -18.35
N ASN A 572 5.26 -5.18 -18.16
CA ASN A 572 4.23 -4.59 -17.33
C ASN A 572 3.20 -3.89 -18.22
N GLN A 573 1.98 -4.41 -18.23
CA GLN A 573 0.89 -3.79 -18.95
C GLN A 573 -0.02 -3.07 -17.97
N THR A 574 -0.05 -1.74 -18.06
CA THR A 574 -0.90 -0.91 -17.23
C THR A 574 -2.34 -0.98 -17.72
N PHE A 575 -3.26 -1.31 -16.86
CA PHE A 575 -4.69 -1.33 -17.19
C PHE A 575 -5.39 -0.12 -16.58
N GLY A 576 -6.33 0.42 -17.33
CA GLY A 576 -7.41 1.18 -16.74
C GLY A 576 -8.55 0.20 -16.45
N THR A 577 -8.78 -0.14 -15.19
CA THR A 577 -9.95 -0.95 -14.84
C THR A 577 -11.11 -0.05 -14.47
N ARG A 578 -12.20 -0.30 -15.12
CA ARG A 578 -13.52 0.22 -14.75
C ARG A 578 -14.32 -0.99 -14.31
N SER A 579 -14.34 -1.26 -13.01
CA SER A 579 -15.09 -2.38 -12.46
C SER A 579 -16.08 -1.85 -11.44
N GLU A 580 -17.34 -2.12 -11.65
CA GLU A 580 -18.41 -1.79 -10.71
C GLU A 580 -18.58 -2.87 -9.65
N SER A 581 -17.99 -4.04 -9.86
CA SER A 581 -18.02 -5.16 -8.93
C SER A 581 -16.64 -5.81 -8.92
N VAL A 582 -16.00 -5.81 -7.77
CA VAL A 582 -14.65 -6.31 -7.57
C VAL A 582 -14.67 -7.38 -6.49
N THR A 583 -14.14 -8.57 -6.79
CA THR A 583 -13.79 -9.52 -5.74
C THR A 583 -12.42 -9.13 -5.18
N PRO A 584 -12.19 -9.22 -3.87
CA PRO A 584 -10.93 -8.82 -3.25
C PRO A 584 -9.69 -9.49 -3.84
N PHE A 585 -9.85 -10.69 -4.41
CA PHE A 585 -8.76 -11.43 -5.04
C PHE A 585 -8.46 -11.00 -6.48
N LEU A 586 -9.40 -10.40 -7.19
CA LEU A 586 -9.14 -9.85 -8.52
C LEU A 586 -8.24 -8.62 -8.47
N LEU A 587 -8.26 -7.85 -7.39
CA LEU A 587 -7.33 -6.73 -7.16
C LEU A 587 -5.86 -7.21 -7.08
N ASN A 588 -5.62 -8.44 -6.62
CA ASN A 588 -4.29 -9.03 -6.49
C ASN A 588 -3.82 -9.76 -7.76
N PHE A 589 -4.75 -10.16 -8.61
CA PHE A 589 -4.45 -10.91 -9.82
C PHE A 589 -3.78 -10.09 -10.91
N TRP A 590 -3.88 -8.77 -10.84
CA TRP A 590 -3.48 -7.86 -11.91
C TRP A 590 -2.12 -7.18 -11.68
N GLU A 591 -1.48 -7.44 -10.55
CA GLU A 591 -0.09 -7.08 -10.33
C GLU A 591 0.86 -8.15 -10.90
N GLY A 592 0.75 -8.37 -12.19
CA GLY A 592 1.90 -8.79 -12.96
C GLY A 592 2.39 -10.21 -12.85
N PHE A 593 1.55 -11.21 -12.59
CA PHE A 593 1.99 -12.59 -12.76
C PHE A 593 1.28 -13.28 -13.92
N VAL A 594 1.92 -13.29 -15.08
CA VAL A 594 1.68 -14.34 -16.06
C VAL A 594 2.62 -15.49 -15.68
N LYS A 595 2.07 -16.50 -15.03
CA LYS A 595 2.75 -17.78 -14.85
C LYS A 595 2.84 -18.50 -16.19
#